data_6852e3b21543b13cba0710e7d6a162f3
#
_entry.id   6852e3b21543b13cba0710e7d6a162f3
#
_cell.length_a   1.000
_cell.length_b   1.000
_cell.length_c   1.000
_cell.angle_alpha   90.00
_cell.angle_beta   90.00
_cell.angle_gamma   90.00
#
_symmetry.space_group_name_H-M   'P 1'
#
loop_
_entity.id
_entity.type
_entity.pdbx_description
1 polymer ?
#
loop_
_entity_poly.entity_id
_entity_poly.type
_entity_poly.pdbx_seq_one_letter_code
_entity_poly.pdbx_strand_id
1 'polypeptide(L)'
;MLRLHPVIRRAPGQDPSLPSEVRAANQRRGARAVCRECALSLGHHLRRLTCDEAGHPVPCDGWYWDVSHTGSFVGGVAAPFPVGIAVERVSHHGQDAVRQAGEREEYELLGGFRWQNFARLLSAKLAVLRKAGRELDKLADCRLAAVPSGQGLVIHFQDRHHFVNQRFCSAHYASVCADLPFDAVLEWDWRDAPPDTRSARA
;
A
#
# COMPACT_ATOMS: atom_id res chain seq x y z
N MET A 1 10.81 10.66 18.56
CA MET A 1 9.56 10.72 17.79
C MET A 1 9.70 9.77 16.61
N LEU A 2 8.85 8.74 16.54
CA LEU A 2 8.88 7.74 15.48
C LEU A 2 8.34 8.36 14.19
N ARG A 3 9.01 8.07 13.05
CA ARG A 3 8.57 8.51 11.72
C ARG A 3 8.25 7.31 10.85
N LEU A 4 7.19 7.40 10.07
CA LEU A 4 6.89 6.49 8.98
C LEU A 4 6.88 7.31 7.68
N HIS A 5 7.64 6.85 6.68
CA HIS A 5 7.89 7.62 5.46
C HIS A 5 7.54 6.80 4.20
N PRO A 6 6.23 6.58 3.91
CA PRO A 6 5.85 5.85 2.71
C PRO A 6 6.28 6.59 1.45
N VAL A 7 6.91 5.88 0.54
CA VAL A 7 7.43 6.41 -0.73
C VAL A 7 6.60 5.91 -1.89
N ILE A 8 6.09 6.81 -2.71
CA ILE A 8 5.35 6.51 -3.94
C ILE A 8 6.07 7.17 -5.13
N ARG A 9 6.29 6.39 -6.18
CA ARG A 9 6.94 6.84 -7.42
C ARG A 9 6.18 6.34 -8.65
N ARG A 10 6.36 7.00 -9.78
CA ARG A 10 5.87 6.49 -11.06
C ARG A 10 6.51 5.13 -11.37
N ALA A 11 5.70 4.17 -11.80
CA ALA A 11 6.17 2.83 -12.10
C ALA A 11 7.16 2.87 -13.30
N PRO A 12 8.34 2.25 -13.20
CA PRO A 12 9.31 2.24 -14.28
C PRO A 12 8.86 1.29 -15.41
N GLY A 13 9.25 1.62 -16.65
CA GLY A 13 9.10 0.72 -17.78
C GLY A 13 7.65 0.42 -18.17
N GLN A 14 6.76 1.41 -18.10
CA GLN A 14 5.36 1.30 -18.49
C GLN A 14 5.14 1.43 -20.01
N ASP A 15 6.18 1.27 -20.81
CA ASP A 15 6.08 1.26 -22.27
C ASP A 15 5.19 0.08 -22.71
N PRO A 16 4.03 0.35 -23.37
CA PRO A 16 3.12 -0.71 -23.81
C PRO A 16 3.73 -1.64 -24.88
N SER A 17 4.81 -1.23 -25.55
CA SER A 17 5.54 -2.06 -26.50
C SER A 17 6.33 -3.19 -25.85
N LEU A 18 6.64 -3.07 -24.55
CA LEU A 18 7.35 -4.12 -23.80
C LEU A 18 6.44 -5.31 -23.47
N PRO A 19 6.96 -6.54 -23.51
CA PRO A 19 6.24 -7.72 -23.05
C PRO A 19 5.70 -7.54 -21.61
N SER A 20 4.53 -8.11 -21.33
CA SER A 20 3.86 -8.00 -20.00
C SER A 20 4.76 -8.45 -18.85
N GLU A 21 5.54 -9.52 -19.06
CA GLU A 21 6.48 -10.06 -18.07
C GLU A 21 7.61 -9.08 -17.75
N VAL A 22 8.11 -8.37 -18.77
CA VAL A 22 9.15 -7.35 -18.60
C VAL A 22 8.60 -6.17 -17.81
N ARG A 23 7.37 -5.72 -18.16
CA ARG A 23 6.69 -4.66 -17.39
C ARG A 23 6.48 -5.05 -15.93
N ALA A 24 5.99 -6.27 -15.67
CA ALA A 24 5.80 -6.79 -14.32
C ALA A 24 7.13 -6.88 -13.54
N ALA A 25 8.20 -7.33 -14.19
CA ALA A 25 9.54 -7.37 -13.58
C ALA A 25 10.05 -5.97 -13.23
N ASN A 26 9.84 -4.98 -14.12
CA ASN A 26 10.22 -3.59 -13.88
C ASN A 26 9.41 -2.98 -12.72
N GLN A 27 8.10 -3.27 -12.62
CA GLN A 27 7.27 -2.84 -11.49
C GLN A 27 7.78 -3.43 -10.17
N ARG A 28 8.02 -4.74 -10.10
CA ARG A 28 8.56 -5.39 -8.89
C ARG A 28 9.92 -4.81 -8.49
N ARG A 29 10.80 -4.55 -9.45
CA ARG A 29 12.10 -3.90 -9.20
C ARG A 29 11.92 -2.48 -8.68
N GLY A 30 11.06 -1.69 -9.31
CA GLY A 30 10.73 -0.34 -8.88
C GLY A 30 10.12 -0.29 -7.49
N ALA A 31 9.19 -1.19 -7.17
CA ALA A 31 8.56 -1.28 -5.86
C ALA A 31 9.59 -1.59 -4.74
N ARG A 32 10.54 -2.50 -5.00
CA ARG A 32 11.66 -2.75 -4.07
C ARG A 32 12.61 -1.56 -3.94
N ALA A 33 12.84 -0.81 -5.01
CA ALA A 33 13.68 0.39 -4.96
C ALA A 33 13.06 1.46 -4.06
N VAL A 34 11.75 1.75 -4.21
CA VAL A 34 11.06 2.73 -3.34
C VAL A 34 10.97 2.28 -1.90
N CYS A 35 10.88 0.96 -1.64
CA CYS A 35 10.95 0.44 -0.27
C CYS A 35 12.33 0.70 0.38
N ARG A 36 13.43 0.52 -0.38
CA ARG A 36 14.77 0.88 0.10
C ARG A 36 14.92 2.39 0.28
N GLU A 37 14.37 3.21 -0.61
CA GLU A 37 14.35 4.66 -0.48
C GLU A 37 13.63 5.09 0.81
N CYS A 38 12.50 4.46 1.13
CA CYS A 38 11.81 4.65 2.41
C CYS A 38 12.71 4.34 3.60
N ALA A 39 13.33 3.17 3.62
CA ALA A 39 14.22 2.79 4.73
C ALA A 39 15.44 3.72 4.86
N LEU A 40 16.03 4.12 3.74
CA LEU A 40 17.16 5.07 3.71
C LEU A 40 16.80 6.43 4.28
N SER A 41 15.60 6.96 4.01
CA SER A 41 15.14 8.22 4.59
C SER A 41 15.00 8.17 6.11
N LEU A 42 14.91 6.95 6.67
CA LEU A 42 14.87 6.68 8.11
C LEU A 42 16.25 6.25 8.68
N GLY A 43 17.32 6.33 7.85
CA GLY A 43 18.68 5.98 8.26
C GLY A 43 19.00 4.47 8.22
N HIS A 44 18.14 3.65 7.55
CA HIS A 44 18.32 2.19 7.48
C HIS A 44 18.60 1.69 6.07
N HIS A 45 19.45 0.65 5.96
CA HIS A 45 19.79 -0.01 4.72
C HIS A 45 19.19 -1.41 4.65
N LEU A 46 18.09 -1.59 3.91
CA LEU A 46 17.52 -2.91 3.65
C LEU A 46 18.29 -3.61 2.52
N ARG A 47 19.14 -4.57 2.88
CA ARG A 47 19.99 -5.28 1.92
C ARG A 47 19.23 -6.31 1.11
N ARG A 48 18.40 -7.14 1.76
CA ARG A 48 17.67 -8.23 1.12
C ARG A 48 16.17 -8.08 1.36
N LEU A 49 15.41 -7.86 0.30
CA LEU A 49 13.95 -7.85 0.31
C LEU A 49 13.47 -9.17 -0.29
N THR A 50 13.27 -10.18 0.57
CA THR A 50 12.80 -11.51 0.19
C THR A 50 11.36 -11.73 0.64
N CYS A 51 10.65 -12.58 -0.10
CA CYS A 51 9.33 -13.05 0.29
C CYS A 51 9.39 -14.54 0.65
N ASP A 52 8.45 -14.99 1.46
CA ASP A 52 8.21 -16.39 1.73
C ASP A 52 7.57 -17.11 0.51
N GLU A 53 7.24 -18.39 0.68
CA GLU A 53 6.62 -19.21 -0.38
C GLU A 53 5.22 -18.71 -0.78
N ALA A 54 4.51 -18.06 0.13
CA ALA A 54 3.21 -17.43 -0.11
C ALA A 54 3.32 -16.04 -0.76
N GLY A 55 4.56 -15.50 -0.89
CA GLY A 55 4.81 -14.17 -1.48
C GLY A 55 4.75 -13.01 -0.47
N HIS A 56 4.62 -13.29 0.83
CA HIS A 56 4.63 -12.25 1.85
C HIS A 56 6.06 -11.78 2.15
N PRO A 57 6.26 -10.47 2.38
CA PRO A 57 7.55 -9.92 2.74
C PRO A 57 8.10 -10.52 4.04
N VAL A 58 9.33 -11.02 3.99
CA VAL A 58 10.05 -11.50 5.19
C VAL A 58 10.80 -10.34 5.81
N PRO A 59 10.67 -10.09 7.13
CA PRO A 59 11.42 -9.04 7.81
C PRO A 59 12.93 -9.15 7.58
N CYS A 60 13.60 -8.02 7.39
CA CYS A 60 15.03 -7.94 7.11
C CYS A 60 15.69 -7.04 8.17
N ASP A 61 16.71 -7.56 8.86
CA ASP A 61 17.46 -6.81 9.88
C ASP A 61 16.57 -6.17 10.98
N GLY A 62 15.50 -6.87 11.39
CA GLY A 62 14.53 -6.38 12.38
C GLY A 62 13.50 -5.38 11.84
N TRP A 63 13.52 -5.12 10.52
CA TRP A 63 12.58 -4.25 9.86
C TRP A 63 11.55 -5.02 9.06
N TYR A 64 10.30 -4.64 9.22
CA TYR A 64 9.18 -5.04 8.36
C TYR A 64 9.15 -4.11 7.16
N TRP A 65 8.71 -4.64 6.04
CA TRP A 65 8.60 -3.89 4.80
C TRP A 65 7.43 -4.41 3.98
N ASP A 66 6.86 -3.57 3.16
CA ASP A 66 5.88 -3.98 2.17
C ASP A 66 5.96 -3.09 0.93
N VAL A 67 5.49 -3.64 -0.19
CA VAL A 67 5.47 -2.96 -1.48
C VAL A 67 4.14 -3.19 -2.19
N SER A 68 3.68 -2.17 -2.89
CA SER A 68 2.51 -2.26 -3.74
C SER A 68 2.79 -1.66 -5.10
N HIS A 69 2.08 -2.09 -6.11
CA HIS A 69 2.16 -1.50 -7.44
C HIS A 69 0.82 -1.56 -8.17
N THR A 70 0.56 -0.55 -8.96
CA THR A 70 -0.47 -0.49 -9.99
C THR A 70 0.20 -0.20 -11.32
N GLY A 71 -0.54 -0.21 -12.43
CA GLY A 71 0.05 0.08 -13.75
C GLY A 71 0.85 1.38 -13.81
N SER A 72 0.52 2.40 -13.01
CA SER A 72 1.11 3.74 -13.08
C SER A 72 2.09 4.06 -11.95
N PHE A 73 1.94 3.46 -10.77
CA PHE A 73 2.72 3.79 -9.58
C PHE A 73 3.20 2.54 -8.86
N VAL A 74 4.33 2.70 -8.18
CA VAL A 74 4.89 1.76 -7.21
C VAL A 74 4.99 2.44 -5.86
N GLY A 75 4.64 1.73 -4.79
CA GLY A 75 4.72 2.19 -3.42
C GLY A 75 5.57 1.25 -2.58
N GLY A 76 6.25 1.82 -1.60
CA GLY A 76 7.04 1.06 -0.63
C GLY A 76 7.01 1.72 0.74
N VAL A 77 7.04 0.89 1.77
CA VAL A 77 7.12 1.29 3.16
C VAL A 77 8.01 0.34 3.94
N ALA A 78 8.71 0.86 4.94
CA ALA A 78 9.52 0.06 5.86
C ALA A 78 9.39 0.64 7.27
N ALA A 79 9.37 -0.24 8.29
CA ALA A 79 9.20 0.14 9.69
C ALA A 79 9.79 -0.93 10.63
N PRO A 80 10.12 -0.60 11.90
CA PRO A 80 10.55 -1.58 12.90
C PRO A 80 9.37 -2.38 13.52
N PHE A 81 8.19 -2.32 12.92
CA PHE A 81 6.97 -3.04 13.31
C PHE A 81 6.16 -3.42 12.07
N PRO A 82 5.19 -4.35 12.19
CA PRO A 82 4.36 -4.78 11.07
C PRO A 82 3.69 -3.61 10.36
N VAL A 83 3.81 -3.58 9.03
CA VAL A 83 3.32 -2.51 8.17
C VAL A 83 2.82 -3.10 6.86
N GLY A 84 1.79 -2.49 6.29
CA GLY A 84 1.26 -2.84 4.97
C GLY A 84 0.95 -1.60 4.15
N ILE A 85 1.18 -1.66 2.85
CA ILE A 85 0.89 -0.59 1.90
C ILE A 85 0.09 -1.12 0.71
N ALA A 86 -0.89 -0.34 0.26
CA ALA A 86 -1.59 -0.61 -0.99
C ALA A 86 -1.76 0.66 -1.81
N VAL A 87 -1.57 0.55 -3.12
CA VAL A 87 -1.80 1.64 -4.08
C VAL A 87 -2.82 1.16 -5.10
N GLU A 88 -3.96 1.85 -5.18
CA GLU A 88 -5.06 1.50 -6.06
C GLU A 88 -5.46 2.66 -6.97
N ARG A 89 -5.67 2.35 -8.25
CA ARG A 89 -6.14 3.32 -9.24
C ARG A 89 -7.67 3.44 -9.18
N VAL A 90 -8.17 4.65 -9.25
CA VAL A 90 -9.60 4.88 -9.50
C VAL A 90 -9.91 4.49 -10.94
N SER A 91 -10.60 3.37 -11.11
CA SER A 91 -10.97 2.80 -12.41
C SER A 91 -12.27 2.00 -12.29
N HIS A 92 -12.89 1.71 -13.43
CA HIS A 92 -14.07 0.85 -13.48
C HIS A 92 -13.68 -0.62 -13.28
N HIS A 93 -14.47 -1.35 -12.50
CA HIS A 93 -14.31 -2.77 -12.20
C HIS A 93 -15.64 -3.51 -12.39
N GLY A 94 -15.59 -4.83 -12.53
CA GLY A 94 -16.79 -5.66 -12.58
C GLY A 94 -17.55 -5.67 -11.25
N GLN A 95 -18.85 -5.98 -11.29
CA GLN A 95 -19.72 -6.00 -10.10
C GLN A 95 -19.20 -6.96 -9.02
N ASP A 96 -18.57 -8.08 -9.39
CA ASP A 96 -18.04 -9.04 -8.43
C ASP A 96 -16.87 -8.46 -7.63
N ALA A 97 -15.97 -7.70 -8.29
CA ALA A 97 -14.92 -6.99 -7.59
C ALA A 97 -15.47 -5.94 -6.61
N VAL A 98 -16.55 -5.25 -7.00
CA VAL A 98 -17.21 -4.26 -6.12
C VAL A 98 -17.79 -4.94 -4.88
N ARG A 99 -18.46 -6.10 -5.05
CA ARG A 99 -19.04 -6.87 -3.94
C ARG A 99 -17.96 -7.48 -3.02
N GLN A 100 -16.85 -7.91 -3.58
CA GLN A 100 -15.71 -8.41 -2.79
C GLN A 100 -15.03 -7.31 -2.00
N ALA A 101 -14.92 -6.11 -2.58
CA ALA A 101 -14.27 -4.99 -1.90
C ALA A 101 -15.09 -4.41 -0.76
N GLY A 102 -16.43 -4.43 -0.85
CA GLY A 102 -17.27 -3.86 0.20
C GLY A 102 -18.75 -4.11 0.03
N GLU A 103 -19.46 -4.04 1.14
CA GLU A 103 -20.90 -4.09 1.20
C GLU A 103 -21.53 -2.69 1.02
N ARG A 104 -22.81 -2.67 0.79
CA ARG A 104 -23.58 -1.43 0.55
C ARG A 104 -23.40 -0.43 1.70
N GLU A 105 -23.50 -0.92 2.93
CA GLU A 105 -23.40 -0.13 4.16
C GLU A 105 -22.03 0.55 4.29
N GLU A 106 -20.96 -0.11 3.86
CA GLU A 106 -19.61 0.46 3.85
C GLU A 106 -19.49 1.61 2.85
N TYR A 107 -20.14 1.48 1.68
CA TYR A 107 -20.19 2.58 0.71
C TYR A 107 -21.06 3.73 1.19
N GLU A 108 -22.15 3.47 1.91
CA GLU A 108 -23.00 4.50 2.52
C GLU A 108 -22.22 5.32 3.56
N LEU A 109 -21.37 4.68 4.38
CA LEU A 109 -20.45 5.37 5.30
C LEU A 109 -19.47 6.31 4.57
N LEU A 110 -19.10 5.97 3.32
CA LEU A 110 -18.23 6.80 2.47
C LEU A 110 -18.97 7.88 1.69
N GLY A 111 -20.28 8.04 1.89
CA GLY A 111 -21.12 8.99 1.15
C GLY A 111 -21.63 8.45 -0.19
N GLY A 112 -21.83 7.14 -0.29
CA GLY A 112 -22.38 6.42 -1.43
C GLY A 112 -21.33 5.77 -2.32
N PHE A 113 -21.81 4.89 -3.22
CA PHE A 113 -20.94 4.22 -4.19
C PHE A 113 -20.44 5.22 -5.24
N ARG A 114 -19.11 5.27 -5.39
CA ARG A 114 -18.37 5.94 -6.46
C ARG A 114 -17.08 5.14 -6.69
N TRP A 115 -16.56 5.15 -7.89
CA TRP A 115 -15.28 4.46 -8.18
C TRP A 115 -14.12 4.96 -7.32
N GLN A 116 -14.18 6.22 -6.92
CA GLN A 116 -13.23 6.79 -5.96
C GLN A 116 -13.37 6.15 -4.57
N ASN A 117 -14.61 5.95 -4.08
CA ASN A 117 -14.87 5.30 -2.79
C ASN A 117 -14.53 3.81 -2.84
N PHE A 118 -14.76 3.14 -3.99
CA PHE A 118 -14.30 1.77 -4.23
C PHE A 118 -12.78 1.66 -4.08
N ALA A 119 -12.00 2.46 -4.82
CA ALA A 119 -10.54 2.43 -4.75
C ALA A 119 -10.03 2.81 -3.35
N ARG A 120 -10.69 3.76 -2.68
CA ARG A 120 -10.41 4.17 -1.31
C ARG A 120 -10.58 3.02 -0.32
N LEU A 121 -11.72 2.33 -0.37
CA LEU A 121 -12.04 1.21 0.51
C LEU A 121 -11.12 0.02 0.23
N LEU A 122 -10.98 -0.36 -1.04
CA LEU A 122 -10.15 -1.48 -1.47
C LEU A 122 -8.69 -1.30 -1.01
N SER A 123 -8.09 -0.13 -1.27
CA SER A 123 -6.71 0.12 -0.85
C SER A 123 -6.52 0.06 0.66
N ALA A 124 -7.52 0.51 1.45
CA ALA A 124 -7.46 0.43 2.91
C ALA A 124 -7.48 -1.01 3.41
N LYS A 125 -8.42 -1.83 2.91
CA LYS A 125 -8.54 -3.25 3.30
C LYS A 125 -7.29 -4.03 2.90
N LEU A 126 -6.77 -3.79 1.69
CA LEU A 126 -5.52 -4.40 1.23
C LEU A 126 -4.32 -4.06 2.11
N ALA A 127 -4.20 -2.81 2.56
CA ALA A 127 -3.12 -2.40 3.46
C ALA A 127 -3.20 -3.14 4.82
N VAL A 128 -4.42 -3.38 5.33
CA VAL A 128 -4.64 -4.16 6.57
C VAL A 128 -4.24 -5.62 6.36
N LEU A 129 -4.70 -6.26 5.27
CA LEU A 129 -4.37 -7.65 4.97
C LEU A 129 -2.86 -7.85 4.80
N ARG A 130 -2.20 -6.97 4.06
CA ARG A 130 -0.74 -7.01 3.86
C ARG A 130 0.03 -6.87 5.17
N LYS A 131 -0.35 -5.92 6.03
CA LYS A 131 0.19 -5.81 7.38
C LYS A 131 0.03 -7.10 8.18
N ALA A 132 -1.12 -7.76 8.05
CA ALA A 132 -1.43 -8.99 8.77
C ALA A 132 -0.83 -10.26 8.11
N GLY A 133 -0.12 -10.15 6.98
CA GLY A 133 0.39 -11.29 6.22
C GLY A 133 -0.72 -12.22 5.75
N ARG A 134 -1.83 -11.63 5.25
CA ARG A 134 -3.00 -12.37 4.78
C ARG A 134 -3.25 -12.14 3.29
N GLU A 135 -3.84 -13.14 2.66
CA GLU A 135 -4.18 -13.12 1.25
C GLU A 135 -5.50 -12.41 0.94
N LEU A 136 -5.76 -12.19 -0.34
CA LEU A 136 -6.96 -11.50 -0.84
C LEU A 136 -8.27 -12.23 -0.57
N ASP A 137 -8.25 -13.54 -0.35
CA ASP A 137 -9.42 -14.34 0.04
C ASP A 137 -10.06 -13.85 1.35
N LYS A 138 -9.29 -13.13 2.20
CA LYS A 138 -9.73 -12.51 3.45
C LYS A 138 -10.26 -11.09 3.30
N LEU A 139 -10.41 -10.58 2.07
CA LEU A 139 -10.87 -9.22 1.82
C LEU A 139 -12.27 -8.97 2.40
N ALA A 140 -13.17 -9.95 2.32
CA ALA A 140 -14.51 -9.87 2.87
C ALA A 140 -14.55 -9.88 4.40
N ASP A 141 -13.52 -10.38 5.07
CA ASP A 141 -13.40 -10.36 6.54
C ASP A 141 -13.01 -8.97 7.07
N CYS A 142 -12.48 -8.10 6.19
CA CYS A 142 -12.19 -6.71 6.52
C CYS A 142 -13.47 -5.87 6.40
N ARG A 143 -13.85 -5.16 7.46
CA ARG A 143 -15.04 -4.31 7.50
C ARG A 143 -14.69 -2.85 7.79
N LEU A 144 -15.27 -1.92 7.04
CA LEU A 144 -15.17 -0.51 7.36
C LEU A 144 -15.95 -0.22 8.65
N ALA A 145 -15.25 0.16 9.70
CA ALA A 145 -15.85 0.46 10.99
C ALA A 145 -16.15 1.94 11.17
N ALA A 146 -15.29 2.82 10.65
CA ALA A 146 -15.50 4.26 10.76
C ALA A 146 -14.74 5.05 9.69
N VAL A 147 -15.24 6.25 9.42
CA VAL A 147 -14.60 7.26 8.55
C VAL A 147 -14.31 8.49 9.42
N PRO A 148 -13.17 8.54 10.11
CA PRO A 148 -12.82 9.70 10.93
C PRO A 148 -12.61 10.94 10.06
N SER A 149 -12.71 12.12 10.70
CA SER A 149 -12.38 13.37 10.04
C SER A 149 -10.91 13.36 9.61
N GLY A 150 -10.64 13.66 8.33
CA GLY A 150 -9.29 13.69 7.79
C GLY A 150 -9.00 12.58 6.76
N GLN A 151 -7.72 12.27 6.58
CA GLN A 151 -7.26 11.32 5.57
C GLN A 151 -7.06 9.92 6.16
N GLY A 152 -8.13 9.19 6.42
CA GLY A 152 -8.00 7.84 6.92
C GLY A 152 -9.31 7.08 6.97
N LEU A 153 -9.21 5.79 7.24
CA LEU A 153 -10.31 4.87 7.51
C LEU A 153 -9.97 4.00 8.73
N VAL A 154 -10.99 3.55 9.44
CA VAL A 154 -10.85 2.50 10.46
C VAL A 154 -11.42 1.22 9.88
N ILE A 155 -10.58 0.22 9.74
CA ILE A 155 -10.94 -1.12 9.25
C ILE A 155 -10.94 -2.08 10.45
N HIS A 156 -12.03 -2.80 10.64
CA HIS A 156 -12.12 -3.92 11.58
C HIS A 156 -11.65 -5.21 10.89
N PHE A 157 -10.71 -5.91 11.49
CA PHE A 157 -10.21 -7.21 11.02
C PHE A 157 -9.64 -8.01 12.21
N GLN A 158 -10.00 -9.31 12.33
CA GLN A 158 -9.53 -10.21 13.41
C GLN A 158 -9.71 -9.58 14.82
N ASP A 159 -10.93 -9.14 15.13
CA ASP A 159 -11.32 -8.55 16.41
C ASP A 159 -10.53 -7.27 16.82
N ARG A 160 -9.88 -6.63 15.86
CA ARG A 160 -9.12 -5.39 16.06
C ARG A 160 -9.55 -4.30 15.09
N HIS A 161 -9.49 -3.07 15.57
CA HIS A 161 -9.61 -1.88 14.72
C HIS A 161 -8.23 -1.42 14.26
N HIS A 162 -8.07 -1.26 12.95
CA HIS A 162 -6.86 -0.79 12.32
C HIS A 162 -7.09 0.59 11.72
N PHE A 163 -6.37 1.60 12.18
CA PHE A 163 -6.37 2.89 11.53
C PHE A 163 -5.49 2.82 10.28
N VAL A 164 -6.08 3.20 9.15
CA VAL A 164 -5.41 3.23 7.84
C VAL A 164 -5.25 4.66 7.40
N ASN A 165 -4.03 5.13 7.32
CA ASN A 165 -3.72 6.44 6.74
C ASN A 165 -3.79 6.38 5.23
N GLN A 166 -4.35 7.43 4.61
CA GLN A 166 -4.55 7.48 3.17
C GLN A 166 -4.07 8.78 2.55
N ARG A 167 -3.58 8.69 1.32
CA ARG A 167 -3.27 9.81 0.45
C ARG A 167 -3.93 9.60 -0.91
N PHE A 168 -4.60 10.64 -1.42
CA PHE A 168 -5.14 10.66 -2.78
C PHE A 168 -4.30 11.57 -3.67
N CYS A 169 -3.84 11.06 -4.81
CA CYS A 169 -3.07 11.82 -5.78
C CYS A 169 -3.15 11.15 -7.17
N SER A 170 -3.22 11.94 -8.24
CA SER A 170 -3.18 11.44 -9.63
C SER A 170 -4.16 10.29 -9.91
N ALA A 171 -5.41 10.42 -9.42
CA ALA A 171 -6.45 9.40 -9.51
C ALA A 171 -6.08 8.03 -8.86
N HIS A 172 -5.23 8.04 -7.83
CA HIS A 172 -4.86 6.85 -7.05
C HIS A 172 -5.03 7.12 -5.56
N TYR A 173 -5.42 6.08 -4.83
CA TYR A 173 -5.30 6.02 -3.37
C TYR A 173 -4.07 5.22 -3.00
N ALA A 174 -3.24 5.78 -2.14
CA ALA A 174 -2.26 5.04 -1.37
C ALA A 174 -2.74 4.93 0.07
N SER A 175 -2.69 3.74 0.63
CA SER A 175 -3.12 3.42 1.99
C SER A 175 -1.98 2.73 2.72
N VAL A 176 -1.71 3.17 3.96
CA VAL A 176 -0.74 2.54 4.85
C VAL A 176 -1.42 2.17 6.16
N CYS A 177 -1.25 0.92 6.55
CA CYS A 177 -1.66 0.37 7.84
C CYS A 177 -0.42 0.02 8.68
N ALA A 178 -0.33 0.56 9.88
CA ALA A 178 0.74 0.29 10.83
C ALA A 178 0.22 0.52 12.26
N ASP A 179 0.80 -0.18 13.24
CA ASP A 179 0.53 0.10 14.66
C ASP A 179 1.40 1.25 15.13
N LEU A 180 1.04 2.46 14.70
CA LEU A 180 1.76 3.67 15.03
C LEU A 180 1.50 4.08 16.51
N PRO A 181 2.53 4.41 17.28
CA PRO A 181 2.34 5.11 18.55
C PRO A 181 1.65 6.45 18.33
N PHE A 182 0.99 6.96 19.37
CA PHE A 182 0.20 8.19 19.32
C PHE A 182 1.00 9.43 18.86
N ASP A 183 2.30 9.46 19.14
CA ASP A 183 3.24 10.55 18.78
C ASP A 183 3.98 10.32 17.48
N ALA A 184 3.63 9.27 16.72
CA ALA A 184 4.27 8.98 15.46
C ALA A 184 3.82 9.95 14.36
N VAL A 185 4.75 10.35 13.51
CA VAL A 185 4.49 11.18 12.33
C VAL A 185 4.55 10.33 11.07
N LEU A 186 3.52 10.46 10.24
CA LEU A 186 3.48 9.85 8.92
C LEU A 186 3.67 10.93 7.86
N GLU A 187 4.78 10.86 7.13
CA GLU A 187 5.16 11.80 6.07
C GLU A 187 5.15 11.10 4.71
N TRP A 188 4.21 11.42 3.85
CA TRP A 188 4.13 10.86 2.52
C TRP A 188 5.13 11.52 1.56
N ASP A 189 6.00 10.73 0.93
CA ASP A 189 6.81 11.15 -0.20
C ASP A 189 6.24 10.61 -1.52
N TRP A 190 5.36 11.39 -2.12
CA TRP A 190 4.73 11.06 -3.40
C TRP A 190 5.27 11.97 -4.51
N ARG A 191 6.02 11.39 -5.44
CA ARG A 191 6.54 12.10 -6.60
C ARG A 191 6.14 11.41 -7.89
N ASP A 192 5.74 12.21 -8.87
CA ASP A 192 5.42 11.76 -10.23
C ASP A 192 6.70 11.63 -11.09
N ALA A 193 7.70 10.92 -10.55
CA ALA A 193 8.96 10.60 -11.17
C ALA A 193 9.29 9.12 -10.91
N PRO A 194 10.03 8.42 -11.79
CA PRO A 194 10.47 7.06 -11.53
C PRO A 194 11.44 7.02 -10.34
N PRO A 195 11.55 5.88 -9.64
CA PRO A 195 12.48 5.71 -8.54
C PRO A 195 13.93 5.79 -9.04
N ASP A 196 14.82 6.32 -8.21
CA ASP A 196 16.25 6.26 -8.48
C ASP A 196 16.76 4.82 -8.29
N THR A 197 16.98 4.14 -9.40
CA THR A 197 17.45 2.73 -9.39
C THR A 197 18.95 2.62 -9.19
N ARG A 198 19.70 3.73 -9.14
CA ARG A 198 21.16 3.72 -8.96
C ARG A 198 21.56 3.38 -7.53
N SER A 199 20.80 3.80 -6.54
CA SER A 199 21.02 3.47 -5.13
C SER A 199 20.76 2.01 -4.77
N ALA A 200 20.17 1.22 -5.67
CA ALA A 200 19.86 -0.20 -5.45
C ALA A 200 21.04 -1.16 -5.76
N ARG A 201 22.20 -0.64 -6.18
CA ARG A 201 23.38 -1.44 -6.57
C ARG A 201 24.54 -1.35 -5.57
N ALA A 202 24.36 -0.68 -4.46
CA ALA A 202 25.37 -0.56 -3.40
C ALA A 202 25.15 -1.60 -2.27
#